data_6e0ff8c65e877c36dd2f6aa0733b9e91
#
_entry.id   6e0ff8c65e877c36dd2f6aa0733b9e91
#
_cell.length_a   1.000
_cell.length_b   1.000
_cell.length_c   1.000
_cell.angle_alpha   90.00
_cell.angle_beta   90.00
_cell.angle_gamma   90.00
#
_symmetry.space_group_name_H-M   'P 1'
#
loop_
_entity.id
_entity.type
_entity.pdbx_description
1 polymer ?
#
loop_
_entity_poly.entity_id
_entity_poly.type
_entity_poly.pdbx_seq_one_letter_code
_entity_poly.pdbx_strand_id
1 'polypeptide(L)'
;MTDTPYFVIDDLTIGYHKVPVIRDISVKVQKGEIIALIGPNGAGKSTLLKTIARDLEPIRGKIFLEGRDMQTITYRELSKKLAVILTERIKVELTTCRDVVATGRYPYTGRLGVLRGEDQRIVDEAMETVHALELAERDFNAISDGQRQRVLLARAIAQQPEMILLDEPTSFLDVRHKLDLLTILTRMARKKNITVIMSLHEIDLAEKVADRILTVKGDTQFGFGAPGEVFEEQAIRKLYDIEDGYFDPLFGSIELKKPAGDTPEVFVLAGAGTGISVYRKLQRENVPFATGVLYENDVDYRLARLLAAETVSVPAFAAPNDAVYEKAFETMRRCGRILLAGDAARTPNAPLLARAKAAGLAVLDAKTEGWTL
;
A
#
# COMPACT_ATOMS: atom_id res chain seq x y z
N MET A 1 -17.63 -21.55 15.43
CA MET A 1 -16.21 -21.24 15.25
C MET A 1 -15.79 -20.46 16.48
N THR A 2 -14.77 -20.90 17.21
CA THR A 2 -14.36 -20.32 18.47
C THR A 2 -13.83 -18.91 18.23
N ASP A 3 -14.46 -17.95 18.87
CA ASP A 3 -14.19 -16.48 18.78
C ASP A 3 -12.87 -16.07 19.48
N THR A 4 -11.96 -17.03 19.68
CA THR A 4 -10.70 -16.80 20.40
C THR A 4 -9.63 -16.36 19.40
N PRO A 5 -9.08 -15.15 19.53
CA PRO A 5 -8.05 -14.65 18.64
C PRO A 5 -6.79 -15.52 18.72
N TYR A 6 -6.15 -15.73 17.56
CA TYR A 6 -4.93 -16.51 17.45
C TYR A 6 -3.71 -15.79 18.04
N PHE A 7 -3.65 -14.46 17.80
CA PHE A 7 -2.55 -13.62 18.26
C PHE A 7 -3.13 -12.34 18.87
N VAL A 8 -2.63 -11.96 20.05
CA VAL A 8 -3.09 -10.79 20.78
C VAL A 8 -1.89 -9.98 21.27
N ILE A 9 -1.93 -8.70 21.03
CA ILE A 9 -1.10 -7.71 21.71
C ILE A 9 -1.99 -6.99 22.70
N ASP A 10 -1.57 -6.92 23.97
CA ASP A 10 -2.36 -6.36 25.06
C ASP A 10 -1.57 -5.28 25.81
N ASP A 11 -2.00 -4.01 25.66
CA ASP A 11 -1.43 -2.82 26.29
C ASP A 11 0.10 -2.72 26.18
N LEU A 12 0.63 -3.02 24.99
CA LEU A 12 2.05 -3.17 24.74
C LEU A 12 2.75 -1.82 24.55
N THR A 13 3.80 -1.59 25.31
CA THR A 13 4.74 -0.47 25.12
C THR A 13 6.10 -1.03 24.74
N ILE A 14 6.64 -0.55 23.63
CA ILE A 14 7.89 -1.02 23.04
C ILE A 14 8.91 0.11 22.90
N GLY A 15 10.19 -0.25 22.90
CA GLY A 15 11.26 0.74 22.73
C GLY A 15 12.64 0.17 23.06
N TYR A 16 13.62 1.06 23.19
CA TYR A 16 15.02 0.73 23.48
C TYR A 16 15.45 1.34 24.82
N HIS A 17 16.21 0.60 25.61
CA HIS A 17 16.77 1.10 26.89
C HIS A 17 15.71 1.73 27.81
N LYS A 18 14.50 1.18 27.85
CA LYS A 18 13.33 1.69 28.58
C LYS A 18 12.79 3.05 28.08
N VAL A 19 13.29 3.54 26.94
CA VAL A 19 12.71 4.71 26.25
C VAL A 19 11.64 4.20 25.29
N PRO A 20 10.36 4.55 25.49
CA PRO A 20 9.29 4.11 24.62
C PRO A 20 9.40 4.68 23.22
N VAL A 21 9.13 3.84 22.21
CA VAL A 21 8.98 4.22 20.80
C VAL A 21 7.50 4.20 20.42
N ILE A 22 6.74 3.18 20.87
CA ILE A 22 5.29 3.14 20.72
C ILE A 22 4.68 2.68 22.02
N ARG A 23 3.56 3.29 22.42
CA ARG A 23 2.81 3.00 23.64
C ARG A 23 1.44 2.43 23.31
N ASP A 24 0.89 1.71 24.27
CA ASP A 24 -0.53 1.33 24.37
C ASP A 24 -1.06 0.62 23.12
N ILE A 25 -0.24 -0.27 22.53
CA ILE A 25 -0.63 -1.06 21.36
C ILE A 25 -1.54 -2.20 21.83
N SER A 26 -2.74 -2.25 21.25
CA SER A 26 -3.69 -3.34 21.52
C SER A 26 -4.33 -3.82 20.23
N VAL A 27 -4.07 -5.07 19.84
CA VAL A 27 -4.63 -5.67 18.61
C VAL A 27 -5.01 -7.12 18.86
N LYS A 28 -6.01 -7.60 18.11
CA LYS A 28 -6.44 -9.00 18.09
C LYS A 28 -6.48 -9.47 16.65
N VAL A 29 -5.81 -10.58 16.37
CA VAL A 29 -5.61 -11.14 15.03
C VAL A 29 -6.13 -12.57 14.99
N GLN A 30 -6.88 -12.91 13.96
CA GLN A 30 -7.34 -14.28 13.73
C GLN A 30 -6.29 -15.07 12.94
N LYS A 31 -6.35 -16.40 13.02
CA LYS A 31 -5.44 -17.27 12.27
C LYS A 31 -5.70 -17.12 10.76
N GLY A 32 -4.63 -16.98 9.98
CA GLY A 32 -4.73 -16.80 8.52
C GLY A 32 -5.02 -15.38 8.07
N GLU A 33 -5.11 -14.40 8.97
CA GLU A 33 -5.21 -12.98 8.59
C GLU A 33 -3.86 -12.42 8.14
N ILE A 34 -3.92 -11.46 7.22
CA ILE A 34 -2.80 -10.63 6.78
C ILE A 34 -2.94 -9.26 7.42
N ILE A 35 -1.95 -8.86 8.21
CA ILE A 35 -1.89 -7.56 8.87
C ILE A 35 -0.79 -6.72 8.22
N ALA A 36 -1.12 -5.52 7.74
CA ALA A 36 -0.12 -4.56 7.29
C ALA A 36 0.11 -3.48 8.34
N LEU A 37 1.37 -3.24 8.67
CA LEU A 37 1.83 -2.14 9.51
C LEU A 37 2.14 -0.94 8.63
N ILE A 38 1.43 0.18 8.83
CA ILE A 38 1.57 1.40 8.04
C ILE A 38 1.91 2.58 8.96
N GLY A 39 2.75 3.47 8.47
CA GLY A 39 3.13 4.69 9.19
C GLY A 39 4.43 5.27 8.67
N PRO A 40 4.78 6.49 9.09
CA PRO A 40 6.00 7.18 8.67
C PRO A 40 7.27 6.38 8.96
N ASN A 41 8.38 6.76 8.30
CA ASN A 41 9.68 6.23 8.64
C ASN A 41 10.05 6.62 10.07
N GLY A 42 10.62 5.69 10.82
CA GLY A 42 10.94 5.92 12.24
C GLY A 42 9.76 5.78 13.21
N ALA A 43 8.52 5.53 12.75
CA ALA A 43 7.35 5.34 13.63
C ALA A 43 7.40 4.07 14.49
N GLY A 44 8.44 3.23 14.39
CA GLY A 44 8.61 2.05 15.25
C GLY A 44 8.06 0.74 14.68
N LYS A 45 7.70 0.67 13.39
CA LYS A 45 7.19 -0.56 12.75
C LYS A 45 8.15 -1.75 12.93
N SER A 46 9.42 -1.56 12.60
CA SER A 46 10.46 -2.58 12.77
C SER A 46 10.71 -2.91 14.25
N THR A 47 10.58 -1.93 15.15
CA THR A 47 10.68 -2.15 16.60
C THR A 47 9.56 -3.06 17.09
N LEU A 48 8.33 -2.86 16.59
CA LEU A 48 7.20 -3.73 16.91
C LEU A 48 7.43 -5.16 16.39
N LEU A 49 7.87 -5.31 15.14
CA LEU A 49 8.17 -6.63 14.57
C LEU A 49 9.28 -7.34 15.36
N LYS A 50 10.36 -6.63 15.73
CA LYS A 50 11.44 -7.17 16.58
C LYS A 50 10.93 -7.58 17.97
N THR A 51 10.01 -6.82 18.55
CA THR A 51 9.42 -7.18 19.85
C THR A 51 8.51 -8.42 19.71
N ILE A 52 7.71 -8.53 18.66
CA ILE A 52 6.92 -9.74 18.39
C ILE A 52 7.84 -10.94 18.15
N ALA A 53 8.95 -10.76 17.45
CA ALA A 53 9.97 -11.80 17.23
C ALA A 53 10.72 -12.20 18.49
N ARG A 54 10.53 -11.49 19.62
CA ARG A 54 11.30 -11.62 20.87
C ARG A 54 12.78 -11.30 20.73
N ASP A 55 13.13 -10.50 19.75
CA ASP A 55 14.46 -9.91 19.58
C ASP A 55 14.65 -8.67 20.48
N LEU A 56 13.53 -8.04 20.86
CA LEU A 56 13.44 -6.97 21.85
C LEU A 56 12.42 -7.32 22.95
N GLU A 57 12.77 -6.98 24.17
CA GLU A 57 11.82 -7.14 25.30
C GLU A 57 10.84 -5.97 25.32
N PRO A 58 9.54 -6.21 25.57
CA PRO A 58 8.56 -5.13 25.78
C PRO A 58 8.88 -4.37 27.07
N ILE A 59 8.63 -3.06 27.06
CA ILE A 59 8.74 -2.20 28.25
C ILE A 59 7.55 -2.45 29.19
N ARG A 60 6.35 -2.66 28.61
CA ARG A 60 5.08 -2.95 29.32
C ARG A 60 4.18 -3.77 28.42
N GLY A 61 3.17 -4.41 29.01
CA GLY A 61 2.17 -5.19 28.30
C GLY A 61 2.64 -6.60 27.96
N LYS A 62 1.81 -7.31 27.20
CA LYS A 62 2.05 -8.72 26.87
C LYS A 62 1.64 -9.04 25.45
N ILE A 63 2.26 -10.09 24.93
CA ILE A 63 1.90 -10.67 23.64
C ILE A 63 1.49 -12.13 23.87
N PHE A 64 0.35 -12.52 23.33
CA PHE A 64 -0.18 -13.87 23.45
C PHE A 64 -0.25 -14.53 22.08
N LEU A 65 0.19 -15.77 22.00
CA LEU A 65 0.04 -16.66 20.85
C LEU A 65 -0.78 -17.87 21.29
N GLU A 66 -1.92 -18.10 20.65
CA GLU A 66 -2.86 -19.18 21.02
C GLU A 66 -3.24 -19.13 22.53
N GLY A 67 -3.46 -17.93 23.05
CA GLY A 67 -3.80 -17.71 24.45
C GLY A 67 -2.65 -17.87 25.47
N ARG A 68 -1.44 -18.24 25.01
CA ARG A 68 -0.24 -18.38 25.85
C ARG A 68 0.61 -17.13 25.76
N ASP A 69 1.07 -16.62 26.91
CA ASP A 69 2.03 -15.51 26.95
C ASP A 69 3.31 -15.95 26.22
N MET A 70 3.68 -15.20 25.17
CA MET A 70 4.83 -15.54 24.31
C MET A 70 6.15 -15.62 25.09
N GLN A 71 6.29 -14.91 26.19
CA GLN A 71 7.49 -14.98 27.04
C GLN A 71 7.65 -16.34 27.72
N THR A 72 6.56 -17.12 27.89
CA THR A 72 6.58 -18.45 28.50
C THR A 72 6.84 -19.57 27.47
N ILE A 73 6.77 -19.29 26.18
CA ILE A 73 7.04 -20.25 25.11
C ILE A 73 8.54 -20.38 24.94
N THR A 74 9.06 -21.62 24.86
CA THR A 74 10.49 -21.82 24.62
C THR A 74 10.88 -21.34 23.22
N TYR A 75 12.13 -20.87 23.02
CA TYR A 75 12.61 -20.44 21.70
C TYR A 75 12.48 -21.56 20.65
N ARG A 76 12.72 -22.81 21.02
CA ARG A 76 12.57 -23.96 20.14
C ARG A 76 11.12 -24.19 19.71
N GLU A 77 10.17 -24.00 20.61
CA GLU A 77 8.74 -24.11 20.30
C GLU A 77 8.29 -22.94 19.43
N LEU A 78 8.70 -21.72 19.78
CA LEU A 78 8.37 -20.51 19.04
C LEU A 78 8.95 -20.57 17.61
N SER A 79 10.19 -21.03 17.44
CA SER A 79 10.83 -21.14 16.12
C SER A 79 10.19 -22.18 15.19
N LYS A 80 9.30 -23.04 15.66
CA LYS A 80 8.44 -23.88 14.82
C LYS A 80 7.16 -23.20 14.37
N LYS A 81 6.74 -22.16 15.09
CA LYS A 81 5.47 -21.45 14.84
C LYS A 81 5.67 -20.12 14.13
N LEU A 82 6.80 -19.46 14.37
CA LEU A 82 7.07 -18.09 13.93
C LEU A 82 8.31 -18.04 13.03
N ALA A 83 8.15 -17.62 11.78
CA ALA A 83 9.25 -17.27 10.90
C ALA A 83 9.40 -15.75 10.79
N VAL A 84 10.64 -15.27 10.65
CA VAL A 84 10.94 -13.84 10.64
C VAL A 84 11.86 -13.50 9.48
N ILE A 85 11.50 -12.46 8.74
CA ILE A 85 12.31 -11.85 7.68
C ILE A 85 12.44 -10.36 8.02
N LEU A 86 13.59 -9.96 8.53
CA LEU A 86 13.91 -8.56 8.84
C LEU A 86 14.73 -7.94 7.70
N THR A 87 14.72 -6.62 7.63
CA THR A 87 15.42 -5.83 6.59
C THR A 87 16.95 -5.91 6.70
N GLU A 88 17.49 -6.41 7.82
CA GLU A 88 18.93 -6.52 8.03
C GLU A 88 19.57 -7.48 7.02
N ARG A 89 20.62 -7.02 6.35
CA ARG A 89 21.36 -7.85 5.40
C ARG A 89 22.12 -8.94 6.13
N ILE A 90 21.68 -10.17 5.94
CA ILE A 90 22.43 -11.36 6.40
C ILE A 90 23.64 -11.49 5.47
N LYS A 91 24.85 -11.34 6.04
CA LYS A 91 26.09 -11.68 5.36
C LYS A 91 26.47 -13.09 5.78
N VAL A 92 26.53 -14.01 4.84
CA VAL A 92 26.99 -15.39 5.05
C VAL A 92 28.16 -15.63 4.10
N GLU A 93 29.22 -16.25 4.59
CA GLU A 93 30.39 -16.56 3.77
C GLU A 93 30.24 -17.95 3.16
N LEU A 94 30.63 -18.11 1.89
CA LEU A 94 30.72 -19.40 1.18
C LEU A 94 29.43 -20.24 1.28
N THR A 95 28.25 -19.61 1.13
CA THR A 95 26.97 -20.26 1.36
C THR A 95 26.11 -20.19 0.12
N THR A 96 25.59 -21.32 -0.35
CA THR A 96 24.65 -21.35 -1.47
C THR A 96 23.25 -20.87 -1.05
N CYS A 97 22.42 -20.50 -2.04
CA CYS A 97 21.01 -20.15 -1.77
C CYS A 97 20.26 -21.32 -1.11
N ARG A 98 20.55 -22.56 -1.51
CA ARG A 98 19.99 -23.78 -0.91
C ARG A 98 20.37 -23.89 0.57
N ASP A 99 21.63 -23.63 0.92
CA ASP A 99 22.09 -23.69 2.31
C ASP A 99 21.37 -22.65 3.17
N VAL A 100 21.15 -21.44 2.64
CA VAL A 100 20.38 -20.40 3.33
C VAL A 100 18.94 -20.88 3.58
N VAL A 101 18.26 -21.45 2.59
CA VAL A 101 16.90 -22.00 2.76
C VAL A 101 16.89 -23.15 3.76
N ALA A 102 17.90 -24.00 3.73
CA ALA A 102 18.05 -25.14 4.62
C ALA A 102 18.15 -24.76 6.11
N THR A 103 18.65 -23.54 6.42
CA THR A 103 18.65 -23.03 7.80
C THR A 103 17.23 -22.92 8.38
N GLY A 104 16.20 -22.77 7.54
CA GLY A 104 14.79 -22.81 7.95
C GLY A 104 14.38 -24.12 8.62
N ARG A 105 15.15 -25.21 8.41
CA ARG A 105 14.89 -26.50 9.03
C ARG A 105 15.55 -26.69 10.41
N TYR A 106 16.39 -25.76 10.88
CA TYR A 106 17.06 -25.88 12.18
C TYR A 106 16.15 -26.14 13.37
N PRO A 107 14.92 -25.62 13.48
CA PRO A 107 14.01 -25.97 14.58
C PRO A 107 13.66 -27.47 14.65
N TYR A 108 13.82 -28.20 13.54
CA TYR A 108 13.48 -29.62 13.41
C TYR A 108 14.70 -30.56 13.46
N THR A 109 15.88 -30.00 13.22
CA THR A 109 17.12 -30.78 13.27
C THR A 109 17.60 -31.01 14.73
N GLY A 110 18.42 -32.03 14.95
CA GLY A 110 19.07 -32.26 16.22
C GLY A 110 20.25 -31.29 16.45
N ARG A 111 21.01 -31.52 17.54
CA ARG A 111 22.19 -30.71 17.93
C ARG A 111 23.24 -30.56 16.83
N LEU A 112 23.33 -31.51 15.93
CA LEU A 112 24.32 -31.52 14.84
C LEU A 112 23.83 -30.80 13.57
N GLY A 113 22.58 -30.32 13.53
CA GLY A 113 22.05 -29.64 12.37
C GLY A 113 21.90 -30.47 11.10
N VAL A 114 21.99 -31.82 11.20
CA VAL A 114 21.96 -32.71 10.04
C VAL A 114 20.56 -32.78 9.46
N LEU A 115 20.44 -32.40 8.17
CA LEU A 115 19.20 -32.48 7.40
C LEU A 115 18.95 -33.94 6.98
N ARG A 116 17.70 -34.37 7.12
CA ARG A 116 17.24 -35.68 6.61
C ARG A 116 16.70 -35.48 5.19
N GLY A 117 16.45 -36.60 4.49
CA GLY A 117 15.90 -36.55 3.13
C GLY A 117 14.54 -35.80 3.04
N GLU A 118 13.73 -35.89 4.09
CA GLU A 118 12.48 -35.12 4.18
C GLU A 118 12.75 -33.60 4.27
N ASP A 119 13.74 -33.18 5.05
CA ASP A 119 14.10 -31.76 5.16
C ASP A 119 14.58 -31.19 3.81
N GLN A 120 15.37 -31.98 3.06
CA GLN A 120 15.83 -31.60 1.73
C GLN A 120 14.67 -31.42 0.76
N ARG A 121 13.69 -32.34 0.78
CA ARG A 121 12.47 -32.20 -0.04
C ARG A 121 11.69 -30.93 0.32
N ILE A 122 11.53 -30.62 1.62
CA ILE A 122 10.84 -29.40 2.07
C ILE A 122 11.59 -28.15 1.60
N VAL A 123 12.93 -28.16 1.61
CA VAL A 123 13.76 -27.07 1.09
C VAL A 123 13.51 -26.87 -0.40
N ASP A 124 13.51 -27.93 -1.20
CA ASP A 124 13.25 -27.86 -2.64
C ASP A 124 11.83 -27.35 -2.94
N GLU A 125 10.82 -27.89 -2.28
CA GLU A 125 9.42 -27.44 -2.39
C GLU A 125 9.25 -25.95 -2.00
N ALA A 126 9.99 -25.50 -0.99
CA ALA A 126 9.98 -24.10 -0.58
C ALA A 126 10.60 -23.20 -1.66
N MET A 127 11.73 -23.62 -2.25
CA MET A 127 12.39 -22.89 -3.34
C MET A 127 11.54 -22.86 -4.61
N GLU A 128 10.87 -23.96 -4.95
CA GLU A 128 9.90 -24.00 -6.06
C GLU A 128 8.74 -23.04 -5.84
N THR A 129 8.19 -23.00 -4.62
CA THR A 129 7.05 -22.13 -4.28
C THR A 129 7.32 -20.65 -4.57
N VAL A 130 8.56 -20.20 -4.46
CA VAL A 130 8.99 -18.82 -4.69
C VAL A 130 9.74 -18.64 -6.02
N HIS A 131 9.75 -19.65 -6.87
CA HIS A 131 10.48 -19.63 -8.15
C HIS A 131 11.97 -19.29 -7.97
N ALA A 132 12.65 -19.94 -7.04
CA ALA A 132 14.06 -19.75 -6.73
C ALA A 132 14.91 -21.02 -6.87
N LEU A 133 14.36 -22.11 -7.39
CA LEU A 133 15.07 -23.39 -7.50
C LEU A 133 16.29 -23.29 -8.43
N GLU A 134 16.19 -22.49 -9.49
CA GLU A 134 17.30 -22.22 -10.42
C GLU A 134 18.49 -21.47 -9.77
N LEU A 135 18.28 -20.91 -8.58
CA LEU A 135 19.30 -20.21 -7.80
C LEU A 135 19.98 -21.12 -6.78
N ALA A 136 19.54 -22.38 -6.61
CA ALA A 136 19.89 -23.24 -5.50
C ALA A 136 21.41 -23.31 -5.24
N GLU A 137 22.19 -23.52 -6.30
CA GLU A 137 23.64 -23.68 -6.21
C GLU A 137 24.42 -22.37 -6.37
N ARG A 138 23.74 -21.22 -6.48
CA ARG A 138 24.40 -19.91 -6.56
C ARG A 138 24.82 -19.42 -5.19
N ASP A 139 25.92 -18.67 -5.16
CA ASP A 139 26.34 -17.93 -3.95
C ASP A 139 25.26 -16.91 -3.59
N PHE A 140 24.78 -16.97 -2.36
CA PHE A 140 23.74 -16.07 -1.84
C PHE A 140 24.15 -14.60 -1.89
N ASN A 141 25.44 -14.29 -1.79
CA ASN A 141 25.92 -12.92 -1.87
C ASN A 141 26.01 -12.38 -3.31
N ALA A 142 26.02 -13.28 -4.32
CA ALA A 142 26.17 -12.93 -5.73
C ALA A 142 24.84 -12.78 -6.47
N ILE A 143 23.69 -12.90 -5.81
CA ILE A 143 22.37 -12.75 -6.40
C ILE A 143 21.81 -11.33 -6.19
N SER A 144 20.84 -10.91 -7.04
CA SER A 144 20.17 -9.62 -6.91
C SER A 144 19.33 -9.51 -5.64
N ASP A 145 18.99 -8.30 -5.20
CA ASP A 145 18.16 -8.09 -4.00
C ASP A 145 16.78 -8.75 -4.14
N GLY A 146 16.16 -8.72 -5.32
CA GLY A 146 14.89 -9.42 -5.56
C GLY A 146 15.02 -10.94 -5.50
N GLN A 147 16.12 -11.51 -6.02
CA GLN A 147 16.42 -12.94 -5.87
C GLN A 147 16.69 -13.29 -4.42
N ARG A 148 17.42 -12.45 -3.70
CA ARG A 148 17.69 -12.61 -2.26
C ARG A 148 16.39 -12.65 -1.45
N GLN A 149 15.47 -11.76 -1.73
CA GLN A 149 14.19 -11.72 -1.04
C GLN A 149 13.38 -13.00 -1.27
N ARG A 150 13.38 -13.56 -2.50
CA ARG A 150 12.77 -14.88 -2.78
C ARG A 150 13.41 -16.00 -1.99
N VAL A 151 14.74 -16.03 -1.91
CA VAL A 151 15.49 -17.05 -1.13
C VAL A 151 15.17 -16.92 0.37
N LEU A 152 15.10 -15.72 0.93
CA LEU A 152 14.73 -15.50 2.32
C LEU A 152 13.27 -15.92 2.60
N LEU A 153 12.35 -15.67 1.64
CA LEU A 153 10.98 -16.16 1.74
C LEU A 153 10.93 -17.69 1.68
N ALA A 154 11.72 -18.34 0.80
CA ALA A 154 11.84 -19.78 0.77
C ALA A 154 12.33 -20.35 2.12
N ARG A 155 13.32 -19.69 2.74
CA ARG A 155 13.79 -20.05 4.09
C ARG A 155 12.66 -20.02 5.11
N ALA A 156 11.85 -18.95 5.11
CA ALA A 156 10.70 -18.83 6.00
C ALA A 156 9.64 -19.91 5.72
N ILE A 157 9.38 -20.24 4.44
CA ILE A 157 8.45 -21.31 4.04
C ILE A 157 8.97 -22.69 4.47
N ALA A 158 10.28 -22.96 4.30
CA ALA A 158 10.90 -24.21 4.69
C ALA A 158 10.80 -24.47 6.21
N GLN A 159 10.68 -23.43 7.01
CA GLN A 159 10.42 -23.52 8.45
C GLN A 159 9.02 -24.05 8.77
N GLN A 160 8.09 -24.09 7.80
CA GLN A 160 6.69 -24.50 7.97
C GLN A 160 5.99 -23.77 9.14
N PRO A 161 6.02 -22.43 9.17
CA PRO A 161 5.50 -21.64 10.29
C PRO A 161 3.98 -21.56 10.26
N GLU A 162 3.41 -21.20 11.40
CA GLU A 162 1.99 -20.79 11.53
C GLU A 162 1.81 -19.26 11.39
N MET A 163 2.90 -18.49 11.62
CA MET A 163 2.94 -17.04 11.47
C MET A 163 4.25 -16.61 10.81
N ILE A 164 4.17 -15.59 9.96
CA ILE A 164 5.34 -14.98 9.31
C ILE A 164 5.36 -13.48 9.62
N LEU A 165 6.49 -12.98 10.11
CA LEU A 165 6.77 -11.55 10.24
C LEU A 165 7.70 -11.11 9.12
N LEU A 166 7.35 -9.99 8.44
CA LEU A 166 8.18 -9.43 7.37
C LEU A 166 8.34 -7.92 7.61
N ASP A 167 9.59 -7.48 7.63
CA ASP A 167 9.90 -6.06 7.70
C ASP A 167 10.26 -5.55 6.31
N GLU A 168 9.43 -4.65 5.78
CA GLU A 168 9.56 -4.04 4.45
C GLU A 168 9.83 -5.04 3.30
N PRO A 169 9.03 -6.10 3.14
CA PRO A 169 9.33 -7.17 2.19
C PRO A 169 9.29 -6.73 0.73
N THR A 170 8.69 -5.58 0.41
CA THR A 170 8.58 -5.02 -0.94
C THR A 170 9.69 -4.02 -1.28
N SER A 171 10.51 -3.64 -0.31
CA SER A 171 11.61 -2.68 -0.51
C SER A 171 12.63 -3.23 -1.51
N PHE A 172 13.12 -2.36 -2.40
CA PHE A 172 14.10 -2.68 -3.46
C PHE A 172 13.62 -3.68 -4.53
N LEU A 173 12.33 -4.06 -4.53
CA LEU A 173 11.74 -4.89 -5.56
C LEU A 173 11.12 -4.04 -6.68
N ASP A 174 11.25 -4.49 -7.92
CA ASP A 174 10.45 -3.96 -9.02
C ASP A 174 8.97 -4.40 -8.90
N VAL A 175 8.11 -3.80 -9.70
CA VAL A 175 6.65 -4.03 -9.65
C VAL A 175 6.30 -5.50 -9.79
N ARG A 176 6.97 -6.24 -10.69
CA ARG A 176 6.70 -7.66 -10.93
C ARG A 176 7.00 -8.48 -9.68
N HIS A 177 8.18 -8.30 -9.12
CA HIS A 177 8.61 -9.07 -7.94
C HIS A 177 7.81 -8.72 -6.68
N LYS A 178 7.34 -7.46 -6.53
CA LYS A 178 6.38 -7.07 -5.48
C LYS A 178 5.08 -7.85 -5.59
N LEU A 179 4.49 -7.90 -6.79
CA LEU A 179 3.24 -8.63 -7.03
C LEU A 179 3.39 -10.13 -6.80
N ASP A 180 4.48 -10.73 -7.27
CA ASP A 180 4.78 -12.15 -7.06
C ASP A 180 4.88 -12.48 -5.56
N LEU A 181 5.63 -11.68 -4.79
CA LEU A 181 5.78 -11.84 -3.35
C LEU A 181 4.43 -11.77 -2.63
N LEU A 182 3.67 -10.71 -2.88
CA LEU A 182 2.36 -10.50 -2.23
C LEU A 182 1.36 -11.60 -2.60
N THR A 183 1.40 -12.08 -3.84
CA THR A 183 0.57 -13.21 -4.30
C THR A 183 0.92 -14.49 -3.54
N ILE A 184 2.22 -14.77 -3.33
CA ILE A 184 2.67 -15.94 -2.56
C ILE A 184 2.20 -15.83 -1.12
N LEU A 185 2.39 -14.68 -0.45
CA LEU A 185 1.95 -14.45 0.93
C LEU A 185 0.43 -14.60 1.07
N THR A 186 -0.35 -14.01 0.16
CA THR A 186 -1.81 -14.15 0.14
C THR A 186 -2.23 -15.62 -0.03
N ARG A 187 -1.58 -16.36 -0.94
CA ARG A 187 -1.84 -17.79 -1.11
C ARG A 187 -1.52 -18.60 0.14
N MET A 188 -0.43 -18.28 0.83
CA MET A 188 -0.06 -18.93 2.10
C MET A 188 -1.10 -18.65 3.18
N ALA A 189 -1.54 -17.42 3.34
CA ALA A 189 -2.57 -17.05 4.30
C ALA A 189 -3.88 -17.79 4.01
N ARG A 190 -4.37 -17.75 2.78
CA ARG A 190 -5.68 -18.32 2.41
C ARG A 190 -5.69 -19.84 2.31
N LYS A 191 -4.64 -20.47 1.76
CA LYS A 191 -4.62 -21.92 1.53
C LYS A 191 -3.99 -22.73 2.67
N LYS A 192 -3.00 -22.14 3.36
CA LYS A 192 -2.28 -22.82 4.46
C LYS A 192 -2.64 -22.27 5.83
N ASN A 193 -3.56 -21.30 5.91
CA ASN A 193 -4.00 -20.66 7.15
C ASN A 193 -2.84 -20.07 7.98
N ILE A 194 -1.84 -19.49 7.28
CA ILE A 194 -0.67 -18.87 7.89
C ILE A 194 -0.98 -17.39 8.14
N THR A 195 -0.81 -16.94 9.37
CA THR A 195 -0.95 -15.52 9.72
C THR A 195 0.27 -14.75 9.23
N VAL A 196 0.05 -13.59 8.59
CA VAL A 196 1.13 -12.74 8.07
C VAL A 196 1.04 -11.36 8.72
N ILE A 197 2.14 -10.90 9.32
CA ILE A 197 2.27 -9.52 9.79
C ILE A 197 3.45 -8.89 9.05
N MET A 198 3.21 -7.83 8.32
CA MET A 198 4.25 -7.18 7.51
C MET A 198 4.19 -5.67 7.57
N SER A 199 5.34 -5.01 7.58
CA SER A 199 5.42 -3.56 7.37
C SER A 199 5.42 -3.27 5.87
N LEU A 200 4.65 -2.28 5.46
CA LEU A 200 4.60 -1.80 4.07
C LEU A 200 4.70 -0.28 4.03
N HIS A 201 5.29 0.24 2.96
CA HIS A 201 5.31 1.67 2.67
C HIS A 201 4.24 2.08 1.67
N GLU A 202 3.88 1.17 0.77
CA GLU A 202 2.89 1.40 -0.27
C GLU A 202 1.48 1.17 0.27
N ILE A 203 0.74 2.27 0.48
CA ILE A 203 -0.63 2.24 1.02
C ILE A 203 -1.56 1.45 0.10
N ASP A 204 -1.42 1.63 -1.23
CA ASP A 204 -2.22 0.96 -2.24
C ASP A 204 -2.00 -0.57 -2.27
N LEU A 205 -0.78 -1.04 -1.98
CA LEU A 205 -0.50 -2.47 -1.85
C LEU A 205 -1.07 -3.03 -0.54
N ALA A 206 -0.95 -2.28 0.56
CA ALA A 206 -1.51 -2.68 1.84
C ALA A 206 -3.04 -2.84 1.75
N GLU A 207 -3.73 -1.88 1.11
CA GLU A 207 -5.18 -1.94 0.89
C GLU A 207 -5.62 -3.19 0.12
N LYS A 208 -4.83 -3.62 -0.88
CA LYS A 208 -5.16 -4.75 -1.75
C LYS A 208 -4.93 -6.12 -1.12
N VAL A 209 -4.04 -6.23 -0.15
CA VAL A 209 -3.61 -7.54 0.36
C VAL A 209 -3.96 -7.79 1.83
N ALA A 210 -4.06 -6.75 2.65
CA ALA A 210 -4.27 -6.90 4.08
C ALA A 210 -5.75 -7.06 4.44
N ASP A 211 -6.02 -7.92 5.42
CA ASP A 211 -7.33 -8.03 6.06
C ASP A 211 -7.53 -6.93 7.08
N ARG A 212 -6.43 -6.55 7.75
CA ARG A 212 -6.40 -5.47 8.72
C ARG A 212 -5.15 -4.62 8.57
N ILE A 213 -5.31 -3.34 8.89
CA ILE A 213 -4.24 -2.36 8.90
C ILE A 213 -4.00 -1.92 10.34
N LEU A 214 -2.74 -1.94 10.77
CA LEU A 214 -2.29 -1.29 11.99
C LEU A 214 -1.49 -0.06 11.62
N THR A 215 -2.01 1.11 11.95
CA THR A 215 -1.30 2.37 11.73
C THR A 215 -0.62 2.84 13.01
N VAL A 216 0.63 3.29 12.85
CA VAL A 216 1.45 3.83 13.94
C VAL A 216 1.99 5.20 13.59
N LYS A 217 1.89 6.15 14.53
CA LYS A 217 2.39 7.50 14.37
C LYS A 217 2.91 8.05 15.70
N GLY A 218 4.10 8.65 15.65
CA GLY A 218 4.72 9.15 16.86
C GLY A 218 4.97 8.00 17.83
N ASP A 219 4.51 8.16 19.06
CA ASP A 219 4.70 7.21 20.14
C ASP A 219 3.43 6.40 20.49
N THR A 220 2.42 6.37 19.61
CA THR A 220 1.14 5.69 19.85
C THR A 220 0.67 4.84 18.67
N GLN A 221 -0.20 3.87 18.96
CA GLN A 221 -1.07 3.26 17.97
C GLN A 221 -2.06 4.31 17.47
N PHE A 222 -2.07 4.54 16.15
CA PHE A 222 -2.94 5.55 15.53
C PHE A 222 -4.30 4.97 15.11
N GLY A 223 -4.33 3.72 14.63
CA GLY A 223 -5.57 3.03 14.25
C GLY A 223 -5.34 1.54 14.02
N PHE A 224 -6.43 0.75 14.13
CA PHE A 224 -6.46 -0.66 13.78
C PHE A 224 -7.85 -1.04 13.28
N GLY A 225 -7.96 -1.56 12.05
CA GLY A 225 -9.24 -1.92 11.44
C GLY A 225 -9.08 -2.51 10.06
N ALA A 226 -10.20 -2.72 9.37
CA ALA A 226 -10.19 -3.08 7.95
C ALA A 226 -9.64 -1.93 7.09
N PRO A 227 -9.06 -2.19 5.91
CA PRO A 227 -8.50 -1.14 5.06
C PRO A 227 -9.48 0.03 4.81
N GLY A 228 -10.75 -0.26 4.49
CA GLY A 228 -11.76 0.77 4.24
C GLY A 228 -12.14 1.61 5.47
N GLU A 229 -11.84 1.14 6.69
CA GLU A 229 -12.05 1.88 7.94
C GLU A 229 -10.86 2.80 8.28
N VAL A 230 -9.66 2.38 7.87
CA VAL A 230 -8.41 3.05 8.25
C VAL A 230 -7.93 4.01 7.17
N PHE A 231 -8.17 3.73 5.89
CA PHE A 231 -7.70 4.52 4.75
C PHE A 231 -8.67 5.63 4.34
N GLU A 232 -9.18 6.37 5.31
CA GLU A 232 -9.90 7.61 5.04
C GLU A 232 -8.92 8.76 4.73
N GLU A 233 -9.34 9.71 3.86
CA GLU A 233 -8.52 10.85 3.44
C GLU A 233 -7.90 11.59 4.64
N GLN A 234 -8.72 11.94 5.62
CA GLN A 234 -8.27 12.70 6.79
C GLN A 234 -7.35 11.90 7.70
N ALA A 235 -7.59 10.58 7.83
CA ALA A 235 -6.75 9.70 8.65
C ALA A 235 -5.35 9.57 8.04
N ILE A 236 -5.24 9.34 6.73
CA ILE A 236 -3.95 9.25 6.02
C ILE A 236 -3.22 10.60 6.02
N ARG A 237 -3.92 11.71 5.80
CA ARG A 237 -3.31 13.04 5.90
C ARG A 237 -2.70 13.30 7.28
N LYS A 238 -3.41 12.95 8.34
CA LYS A 238 -2.91 13.05 9.72
C LYS A 238 -1.77 12.07 9.99
N LEU A 239 -1.85 10.84 9.47
CA LEU A 239 -0.83 9.81 9.68
C LEU A 239 0.54 10.24 9.12
N TYR A 240 0.54 10.86 7.93
CA TYR A 240 1.77 11.23 7.23
C TYR A 240 2.11 12.74 7.29
N ASP A 241 1.36 13.53 8.07
CA ASP A 241 1.51 14.99 8.15
C ASP A 241 1.49 15.66 6.75
N ILE A 242 0.54 15.25 5.91
CA ILE A 242 0.40 15.80 4.56
C ILE A 242 -0.25 17.18 4.65
N GLU A 243 0.55 18.23 4.55
CA GLU A 243 0.09 19.61 4.50
C GLU A 243 -0.30 20.00 3.08
N ASP A 244 0.56 19.71 2.11
CA ASP A 244 0.42 20.04 0.70
C ASP A 244 0.13 18.79 -0.15
N GLY A 245 -1.14 18.46 -0.35
CA GLY A 245 -1.58 17.32 -1.12
C GLY A 245 -2.85 16.69 -0.57
N TYR A 246 -3.33 15.68 -1.28
CA TYR A 246 -4.55 14.96 -0.95
C TYR A 246 -4.30 13.46 -1.07
N PHE A 247 -4.93 12.68 -0.22
CA PHE A 247 -5.02 11.24 -0.40
C PHE A 247 -6.37 10.92 -1.01
N ASP A 248 -6.36 10.26 -2.17
CA ASP A 248 -7.59 9.76 -2.78
C ASP A 248 -7.82 8.30 -2.37
N PRO A 249 -8.83 8.03 -1.52
CA PRO A 249 -9.11 6.67 -1.07
C PRO A 249 -9.57 5.73 -2.19
N LEU A 250 -10.13 6.25 -3.29
CA LEU A 250 -10.57 5.40 -4.41
C LEU A 250 -9.39 4.87 -5.21
N PHE A 251 -8.37 5.71 -5.42
CA PHE A 251 -7.16 5.33 -6.17
C PHE A 251 -6.05 4.81 -5.28
N GLY A 252 -6.20 4.93 -3.94
CA GLY A 252 -5.15 4.58 -2.98
C GLY A 252 -3.86 5.40 -3.18
N SER A 253 -3.95 6.58 -3.77
CA SER A 253 -2.80 7.39 -4.19
C SER A 253 -2.80 8.79 -3.59
N ILE A 254 -1.60 9.35 -3.48
CA ILE A 254 -1.41 10.74 -3.06
C ILE A 254 -1.40 11.62 -4.31
N GLU A 255 -2.25 12.65 -4.30
CA GLU A 255 -2.27 13.71 -5.31
C GLU A 255 -1.57 14.96 -4.78
N LEU A 256 -0.76 15.57 -5.65
CA LEU A 256 -0.07 16.81 -5.32
C LEU A 256 -1.05 17.98 -5.25
N LYS A 257 -0.63 19.08 -4.64
CA LYS A 257 -1.41 20.32 -4.54
C LYS A 257 -1.90 20.80 -5.89
N LYS A 258 -3.11 21.41 -5.88
CA LYS A 258 -3.66 22.08 -7.06
C LYS A 258 -2.76 23.24 -7.53
N PRO A 259 -2.81 23.62 -8.81
CA PRO A 259 -2.13 24.82 -9.31
C PRO A 259 -2.41 26.05 -8.44
N ALA A 260 -1.43 26.93 -8.33
CA ALA A 260 -1.57 28.18 -7.57
C ALA A 260 -2.52 29.16 -8.30
N GLY A 261 -3.37 29.83 -7.52
CA GLY A 261 -4.36 30.79 -8.04
C GLY A 261 -5.78 30.24 -8.03
N ASP A 262 -6.74 31.14 -7.70
CA ASP A 262 -8.16 30.77 -7.66
C ASP A 262 -8.93 31.23 -8.93
N THR A 263 -8.26 31.95 -9.81
CA THR A 263 -8.84 32.36 -11.09
C THR A 263 -8.43 31.41 -12.19
N PRO A 264 -9.35 30.63 -12.78
CA PRO A 264 -9.00 29.69 -13.82
C PRO A 264 -8.58 30.37 -15.12
N GLU A 265 -7.47 29.95 -15.69
CA GLU A 265 -6.97 30.43 -16.99
C GLU A 265 -7.47 29.56 -18.15
N VAL A 266 -7.74 28.29 -17.87
CA VAL A 266 -8.13 27.27 -18.84
C VAL A 266 -9.45 26.64 -18.41
N PHE A 267 -10.38 26.48 -19.35
CA PHE A 267 -11.57 25.67 -19.16
C PHE A 267 -11.41 24.32 -19.88
N VAL A 268 -11.60 23.22 -19.17
CA VAL A 268 -11.47 21.87 -19.74
C VAL A 268 -12.84 21.21 -19.89
N LEU A 269 -13.21 20.91 -21.12
CA LEU A 269 -14.37 20.08 -21.45
C LEU A 269 -13.93 18.62 -21.40
N ALA A 270 -14.33 17.89 -20.35
CA ALA A 270 -13.92 16.52 -20.08
C ALA A 270 -15.10 15.65 -19.63
N GLY A 271 -14.88 14.38 -19.41
CA GLY A 271 -15.82 13.39 -18.90
C GLY A 271 -15.39 11.98 -19.26
N ALA A 272 -15.88 11.00 -18.51
CA ALA A 272 -15.59 9.59 -18.72
C ALA A 272 -14.07 9.25 -18.69
N GLY A 273 -13.33 9.92 -17.83
CA GLY A 273 -11.88 9.68 -17.63
C GLY A 273 -10.98 10.40 -18.65
N THR A 274 -11.53 11.20 -19.57
CA THR A 274 -10.72 11.86 -20.62
C THR A 274 -9.94 13.08 -20.10
N GLY A 275 -10.37 13.66 -18.97
CA GLY A 275 -9.75 14.85 -18.38
C GLY A 275 -8.48 14.57 -17.60
N ILE A 276 -8.27 13.37 -17.07
CA ILE A 276 -7.18 13.03 -16.14
C ILE A 276 -5.81 13.48 -16.65
N SER A 277 -5.47 13.15 -17.89
CA SER A 277 -4.17 13.49 -18.48
C SER A 277 -3.98 15.00 -18.66
N VAL A 278 -5.06 15.71 -19.00
CA VAL A 278 -5.09 17.18 -19.17
C VAL A 278 -4.94 17.88 -17.82
N TYR A 279 -5.72 17.46 -16.81
CA TYR A 279 -5.62 18.00 -15.45
C TYR A 279 -4.22 17.86 -14.87
N ARG A 280 -3.60 16.67 -15.01
CA ARG A 280 -2.24 16.42 -14.55
C ARG A 280 -1.19 17.24 -15.33
N LYS A 281 -1.41 17.52 -16.61
CA LYS A 281 -0.54 18.41 -17.37
C LYS A 281 -0.65 19.85 -16.85
N LEU A 282 -1.87 20.38 -16.71
CA LEU A 282 -2.11 21.71 -16.16
C LEU A 282 -1.55 21.86 -14.73
N GLN A 283 -1.68 20.81 -13.91
CA GLN A 283 -1.08 20.77 -12.57
C GLN A 283 0.45 20.88 -12.63
N ARG A 284 1.12 20.10 -13.49
CA ARG A 284 2.59 20.15 -13.64
C ARG A 284 3.09 21.50 -14.14
N GLU A 285 2.31 22.15 -14.98
CA GLU A 285 2.61 23.48 -15.53
C GLU A 285 2.15 24.61 -14.61
N ASN A 286 1.58 24.27 -13.44
CA ASN A 286 1.05 25.20 -12.45
C ASN A 286 0.02 26.19 -13.01
N VAL A 287 -0.86 25.71 -13.90
CA VAL A 287 -1.90 26.50 -14.54
C VAL A 287 -3.25 26.22 -13.90
N PRO A 288 -3.88 27.21 -13.24
CA PRO A 288 -5.20 27.06 -12.65
C PRO A 288 -6.25 26.86 -13.73
N PHE A 289 -7.13 25.90 -13.55
CA PHE A 289 -8.15 25.54 -14.52
C PHE A 289 -9.52 25.35 -13.90
N ALA A 290 -10.54 25.49 -14.72
CA ALA A 290 -11.89 25.08 -14.42
C ALA A 290 -12.32 23.92 -15.33
N THR A 291 -13.31 23.17 -14.90
CA THR A 291 -13.86 22.07 -15.68
C THR A 291 -15.36 21.88 -15.39
N GLY A 292 -16.03 21.25 -16.29
CA GLY A 292 -17.45 20.88 -16.19
C GLY A 292 -18.10 20.80 -17.57
N VAL A 293 -19.34 20.33 -17.68
CA VAL A 293 -20.21 19.77 -16.62
C VAL A 293 -19.82 18.33 -16.38
N LEU A 294 -19.60 17.96 -15.12
CA LEU A 294 -19.24 16.59 -14.75
C LEU A 294 -20.32 15.97 -13.85
N TYR A 295 -20.59 14.69 -14.02
CA TYR A 295 -21.33 13.94 -13.02
C TYR A 295 -20.47 13.66 -11.78
N GLU A 296 -21.04 13.75 -10.57
CA GLU A 296 -20.28 13.52 -9.31
C GLU A 296 -19.76 12.10 -9.14
N ASN A 297 -20.29 11.14 -9.91
CA ASN A 297 -19.77 9.79 -10.00
C ASN A 297 -18.79 9.56 -11.15
N ASP A 298 -18.45 10.61 -11.93
CA ASP A 298 -17.42 10.51 -12.97
C ASP A 298 -16.02 10.48 -12.33
N VAL A 299 -15.14 9.68 -12.91
CA VAL A 299 -13.72 9.60 -12.51
C VAL A 299 -13.04 10.97 -12.64
N ASP A 300 -13.35 11.75 -13.70
CA ASP A 300 -12.82 13.09 -13.91
C ASP A 300 -13.26 14.06 -12.82
N TYR A 301 -14.48 13.94 -12.28
CA TYR A 301 -14.97 14.79 -11.21
C TYR A 301 -14.13 14.65 -9.92
N ARG A 302 -13.76 13.42 -9.57
CA ARG A 302 -12.98 13.18 -8.35
C ARG A 302 -11.63 13.89 -8.40
N LEU A 303 -10.92 13.75 -9.51
CA LEU A 303 -9.63 14.42 -9.69
C LEU A 303 -9.80 15.95 -9.84
N ALA A 304 -10.83 16.39 -10.59
CA ALA A 304 -11.12 17.81 -10.76
C ALA A 304 -11.40 18.52 -9.42
N ARG A 305 -12.14 17.87 -8.51
CA ARG A 305 -12.42 18.42 -7.18
C ARG A 305 -11.13 18.70 -6.36
N LEU A 306 -10.07 17.95 -6.62
CA LEU A 306 -8.79 18.13 -5.93
C LEU A 306 -7.88 19.14 -6.63
N LEU A 307 -7.91 19.20 -7.97
CA LEU A 307 -6.93 19.92 -8.77
C LEU A 307 -7.46 21.21 -9.42
N ALA A 308 -8.77 21.29 -9.72
CA ALA A 308 -9.33 22.46 -10.37
C ALA A 308 -9.55 23.62 -9.40
N ALA A 309 -9.42 24.84 -9.89
CA ALA A 309 -9.82 26.04 -9.17
C ALA A 309 -11.36 26.13 -9.07
N GLU A 310 -12.08 25.71 -10.13
CA GLU A 310 -13.54 25.64 -10.15
C GLU A 310 -14.02 24.39 -10.90
N THR A 311 -14.99 23.67 -10.32
CA THR A 311 -15.62 22.50 -10.95
C THR A 311 -17.13 22.71 -10.99
N VAL A 312 -17.71 22.59 -12.19
CA VAL A 312 -19.16 22.59 -12.36
C VAL A 312 -19.64 21.15 -12.47
N SER A 313 -20.48 20.73 -11.52
CA SER A 313 -20.95 19.34 -11.45
C SER A 313 -22.45 19.24 -11.26
N VAL A 314 -22.97 18.05 -11.49
CA VAL A 314 -24.34 17.64 -11.17
C VAL A 314 -24.31 16.33 -10.39
N PRO A 315 -25.30 16.09 -9.53
CA PRO A 315 -25.41 14.80 -8.83
C PRO A 315 -25.41 13.62 -9.81
N ALA A 316 -24.97 12.47 -9.32
CA ALA A 316 -24.99 11.24 -10.10
C ALA A 316 -26.37 10.96 -10.70
N PHE A 317 -26.42 10.66 -11.98
CA PHE A 317 -27.64 10.34 -12.75
C PHE A 317 -28.67 11.51 -12.86
N ALA A 318 -28.39 12.71 -12.35
CA ALA A 318 -29.24 13.87 -12.54
C ALA A 318 -29.02 14.50 -13.93
N ALA A 319 -30.11 14.86 -14.62
CA ALA A 319 -29.96 15.62 -15.87
C ALA A 319 -29.48 17.05 -15.57
N PRO A 320 -28.43 17.56 -16.24
CA PRO A 320 -28.02 18.94 -16.10
C PRO A 320 -29.16 19.87 -16.59
N ASN A 321 -29.47 20.87 -15.80
CA ASN A 321 -30.46 21.91 -16.15
C ASN A 321 -29.81 23.15 -16.76
N ASP A 322 -30.62 24.09 -17.26
CA ASP A 322 -30.13 25.31 -17.89
C ASP A 322 -29.25 26.16 -16.96
N ALA A 323 -29.57 26.22 -15.67
CA ALA A 323 -28.76 26.98 -14.70
C ALA A 323 -27.33 26.43 -14.55
N VAL A 324 -27.16 25.10 -14.60
CA VAL A 324 -25.84 24.47 -14.58
C VAL A 324 -25.05 24.80 -15.84
N TYR A 325 -25.71 24.75 -17.01
CA TYR A 325 -25.07 25.13 -18.28
C TYR A 325 -24.70 26.60 -18.34
N GLU A 326 -25.56 27.48 -17.83
CA GLU A 326 -25.25 28.93 -17.73
C GLU A 326 -24.01 29.16 -16.85
N LYS A 327 -23.98 28.57 -15.68
CA LYS A 327 -22.82 28.67 -14.77
C LYS A 327 -21.54 28.18 -15.46
N ALA A 328 -21.59 27.01 -16.11
CA ALA A 328 -20.44 26.44 -16.80
C ALA A 328 -19.99 27.35 -17.97
N PHE A 329 -20.92 27.92 -18.72
CA PHE A 329 -20.63 28.83 -19.83
C PHE A 329 -20.04 30.16 -19.37
N GLU A 330 -20.53 30.74 -18.28
CA GLU A 330 -19.97 31.94 -17.67
C GLU A 330 -18.53 31.69 -17.17
N THR A 331 -18.28 30.53 -16.50
CA THR A 331 -16.94 30.14 -16.07
C THR A 331 -16.01 29.96 -17.29
N MET A 332 -16.50 29.30 -18.34
CA MET A 332 -15.75 29.10 -19.58
C MET A 332 -15.35 30.44 -20.25
N ARG A 333 -16.26 31.41 -20.27
CA ARG A 333 -15.99 32.73 -20.87
C ARG A 333 -14.97 33.57 -20.10
N ARG A 334 -14.80 33.32 -18.82
CA ARG A 334 -13.76 33.96 -17.99
C ARG A 334 -12.37 33.38 -18.24
N CYS A 335 -12.29 32.16 -18.79
CA CYS A 335 -11.03 31.52 -19.09
C CYS A 335 -10.48 32.01 -20.43
N GLY A 336 -9.15 32.21 -20.52
CA GLY A 336 -8.47 32.62 -21.73
C GLY A 336 -8.38 31.53 -22.81
N ARG A 337 -8.57 30.29 -22.44
CA ARG A 337 -8.46 29.09 -23.32
C ARG A 337 -9.49 28.05 -22.98
N ILE A 338 -9.95 27.31 -24.01
CA ILE A 338 -10.87 26.19 -23.85
C ILE A 338 -10.22 24.94 -24.47
N LEU A 339 -10.09 23.89 -23.67
CA LEU A 339 -9.55 22.60 -24.10
C LEU A 339 -10.64 21.55 -24.15
N LEU A 340 -10.69 20.79 -25.24
CA LEU A 340 -11.53 19.61 -25.37
C LEU A 340 -10.70 18.36 -25.10
N ALA A 341 -10.98 17.68 -23.99
CA ALA A 341 -10.24 16.48 -23.53
C ALA A 341 -10.96 15.18 -23.92
N GLY A 342 -11.39 15.05 -25.18
CA GLY A 342 -12.06 13.84 -25.66
C GLY A 342 -13.31 14.11 -26.45
N ASP A 343 -14.19 13.08 -26.58
CA ASP A 343 -15.44 13.22 -27.34
C ASP A 343 -16.56 13.81 -26.47
N ALA A 344 -16.72 15.14 -26.54
CA ALA A 344 -17.77 15.84 -25.80
C ALA A 344 -19.20 15.41 -26.20
N ALA A 345 -19.39 14.84 -27.40
CA ALA A 345 -20.71 14.41 -27.85
C ALA A 345 -21.30 13.28 -26.99
N ARG A 346 -20.43 12.56 -26.27
CA ARG A 346 -20.82 11.44 -25.39
C ARG A 346 -20.82 11.81 -23.90
N THR A 347 -20.67 13.09 -23.58
CA THR A 347 -20.62 13.61 -22.22
C THR A 347 -21.71 14.67 -22.01
N PRO A 348 -22.01 15.08 -20.77
CA PRO A 348 -22.89 16.20 -20.47
C PRO A 348 -22.45 17.53 -21.10
N ASN A 349 -21.25 17.58 -21.66
CA ASN A 349 -20.67 18.78 -22.26
C ASN A 349 -21.10 19.05 -23.71
N ALA A 350 -21.86 18.16 -24.36
CA ALA A 350 -22.31 18.39 -25.75
C ALA A 350 -23.06 19.74 -25.94
N PRO A 351 -24.05 20.11 -25.09
CA PRO A 351 -24.71 21.42 -25.20
C PRO A 351 -23.76 22.60 -24.95
N LEU A 352 -22.81 22.44 -23.99
CA LEU A 352 -21.85 23.48 -23.67
C LEU A 352 -20.86 23.72 -24.81
N LEU A 353 -20.39 22.67 -25.47
CA LEU A 353 -19.54 22.74 -26.68
C LEU A 353 -20.26 23.42 -27.83
N ALA A 354 -21.58 23.11 -28.05
CA ALA A 354 -22.40 23.76 -29.06
C ALA A 354 -22.55 25.25 -28.80
N ARG A 355 -22.79 25.65 -27.54
CA ARG A 355 -22.85 27.07 -27.13
C ARG A 355 -21.52 27.79 -27.33
N ALA A 356 -20.39 27.15 -27.00
CA ALA A 356 -19.06 27.72 -27.21
C ALA A 356 -18.80 28.03 -28.68
N LYS A 357 -19.12 27.06 -29.57
CA LYS A 357 -19.01 27.25 -31.02
C LYS A 357 -19.93 28.34 -31.56
N ALA A 358 -21.17 28.37 -31.11
CA ALA A 358 -22.13 29.43 -31.51
C ALA A 358 -21.70 30.82 -31.06
N ALA A 359 -21.01 30.95 -29.93
CA ALA A 359 -20.44 32.20 -29.43
C ALA A 359 -19.08 32.56 -30.09
N GLY A 360 -18.56 31.77 -31.03
CA GLY A 360 -17.30 32.03 -31.71
C GLY A 360 -16.06 31.77 -30.83
N LEU A 361 -16.20 31.03 -29.72
CA LEU A 361 -15.08 30.74 -28.85
C LEU A 361 -14.18 29.64 -29.49
N ALA A 362 -12.87 29.87 -29.46
CA ALA A 362 -11.88 28.89 -29.97
C ALA A 362 -11.76 27.72 -28.97
N VAL A 363 -12.08 26.50 -29.43
CA VAL A 363 -11.94 25.27 -28.66
C VAL A 363 -10.80 24.46 -29.26
N LEU A 364 -9.77 24.21 -28.48
CA LEU A 364 -8.58 23.44 -28.90
C LEU A 364 -8.76 21.99 -28.48
N ASP A 365 -8.41 21.05 -29.38
CA ASP A 365 -8.39 19.64 -29.03
C ASP A 365 -7.08 19.31 -28.25
N ALA A 366 -7.25 18.82 -27.02
CA ALA A 366 -6.13 18.45 -26.16
C ALA A 366 -5.33 17.23 -26.66
N LYS A 367 -5.80 16.50 -27.70
CA LYS A 367 -5.08 15.41 -28.35
C LYS A 367 -4.16 15.88 -29.46
N THR A 368 -4.35 17.09 -30.01
CA THR A 368 -3.45 17.62 -31.01
C THR A 368 -2.11 17.98 -30.37
N GLU A 369 -1.00 17.47 -30.94
CA GLU A 369 0.36 17.81 -30.52
C GLU A 369 0.54 19.33 -30.63
N GLY A 370 0.92 19.96 -29.52
CA GLY A 370 1.37 21.37 -29.55
C GLY A 370 0.44 22.39 -28.89
N TRP A 371 -0.56 22.01 -28.04
CA TRP A 371 -1.09 23.01 -27.13
C TRP A 371 -0.04 23.27 -26.02
N THR A 372 0.87 24.19 -26.32
CA THR A 372 1.76 24.82 -25.35
C THR A 372 1.00 25.97 -24.69
N LEU A 373 1.14 26.06 -23.39
CA LEU A 373 0.60 27.17 -22.58
C LEU A 373 1.33 28.45 -22.85
#